data_696cfb1576b817f5fa52ccfdae3c1522
#
_entry.id   696cfb1576b817f5fa52ccfdae3c1522
#
_cell.length_a   1.000
_cell.length_b   1.000
_cell.length_c   1.000
_cell.angle_alpha   90.00
_cell.angle_beta   90.00
_cell.angle_gamma   90.00
#
_symmetry.space_group_name_H-M   'P 1'
#
loop_
_entity.id
_entity.type
_entity.pdbx_description
1 polymer ?
#
loop_
_entity_poly.entity_id
_entity_poly.type
_entity_poly.pdbx_seq_one_letter_code
_entity_poly.pdbx_strand_id
1 'polypeptide(L)'
;MGVPVAWGAKTNLPTSYKFKLPKNADDYAGFTSRYKTTCVDGGAHDVDVGSMWYYYPPFPSGSRFPAADVVEFSANVTVSTVNTNGKYPEYHKVWEDNAFKVVAIFGKYEDGATTATDAGIAAYGTFVRQVRTKFPSATVTPANAAATPGVANPDIEFKATLADGKTVQINVLLVDNVASAPTTFYTRYNALSTRADLIVYNGHAGLGQNV
;
A
#
# COMPACT_ATOMS: atom_id res chain seq x y z
N MET A 1 -18.60 14.67 -15.49
CA MET A 1 -17.65 13.65 -14.97
C MET A 1 -18.00 13.43 -13.50
N GLY A 2 -18.20 12.18 -13.07
CA GLY A 2 -18.47 11.83 -11.68
C GLY A 2 -17.22 11.26 -11.03
N VAL A 3 -16.92 11.65 -9.79
CA VAL A 3 -15.81 11.11 -9.03
C VAL A 3 -16.41 10.23 -7.91
N PRO A 4 -16.06 8.94 -7.83
CA PRO A 4 -16.51 8.09 -6.74
C PRO A 4 -15.85 8.53 -5.43
N VAL A 5 -16.64 8.67 -4.38
CA VAL A 5 -16.17 9.02 -3.04
C VAL A 5 -16.68 7.97 -2.06
N ALA A 6 -15.80 7.49 -1.17
CA ALA A 6 -16.17 6.62 -0.08
C ALA A 6 -16.72 7.49 1.06
N TRP A 7 -18.04 7.42 1.30
CA TRP A 7 -18.69 8.02 2.45
C TRP A 7 -18.96 6.93 3.49
N GLY A 8 -18.60 7.18 4.74
CA GLY A 8 -18.59 6.15 5.79
C GLY A 8 -19.93 5.44 6.06
N ALA A 9 -21.08 6.08 5.74
CA ALA A 9 -22.38 5.45 5.77
C ALA A 9 -23.21 5.86 4.57
N LYS A 10 -24.06 4.96 4.06
CA LYS A 10 -24.98 5.27 2.95
C LYS A 10 -26.26 5.96 3.39
N THR A 11 -26.50 6.04 4.69
CA THR A 11 -27.61 6.74 5.30
C THR A 11 -27.19 8.17 5.67
N ASN A 12 -28.05 9.14 5.41
CA ASN A 12 -27.79 10.56 5.66
C ASN A 12 -26.66 11.18 4.81
N LEU A 13 -26.60 10.81 3.54
CA LEU A 13 -25.70 11.48 2.61
C LEU A 13 -26.15 12.93 2.39
N PRO A 14 -25.21 13.90 2.38
CA PRO A 14 -25.54 15.24 1.96
C PRO A 14 -25.94 15.26 0.48
N THR A 15 -26.80 16.19 0.09
CA THR A 15 -27.17 16.38 -1.33
C THR A 15 -26.11 17.14 -2.11
N SER A 16 -25.25 17.86 -1.41
CA SER A 16 -24.13 18.61 -2.00
C SER A 16 -22.92 18.57 -1.10
N TYR A 17 -21.75 18.70 -1.70
CA TYR A 17 -20.47 18.81 -1.01
C TYR A 17 -19.69 19.99 -1.57
N LYS A 18 -19.13 20.79 -0.67
CA LYS A 18 -18.31 21.94 -1.03
C LYS A 18 -16.84 21.60 -0.87
N PHE A 19 -16.04 21.96 -1.86
CA PHE A 19 -14.59 21.82 -1.83
C PHE A 19 -13.91 23.05 -2.42
N LYS A 20 -12.65 23.22 -2.10
CA LYS A 20 -11.87 24.38 -2.51
C LYS A 20 -10.74 23.95 -3.43
N LEU A 21 -10.53 24.72 -4.47
CA LEU A 21 -9.38 24.58 -5.37
C LEU A 21 -8.60 25.91 -5.41
N PRO A 22 -7.32 25.91 -5.76
CA PRO A 22 -6.57 27.13 -5.99
C PRO A 22 -7.27 28.02 -7.00
N LYS A 23 -7.31 29.32 -6.71
CA LYS A 23 -7.93 30.31 -7.58
C LYS A 23 -7.19 30.46 -8.91
N ASN A 24 -5.88 30.36 -8.86
CA ASN A 24 -5.00 30.40 -10.02
C ASN A 24 -4.41 29.01 -10.26
N ALA A 25 -4.93 28.31 -11.27
CA ALA A 25 -4.47 27.01 -11.65
C ALA A 25 -3.04 26.99 -12.22
N ASP A 26 -2.56 28.13 -12.70
CA ASP A 26 -1.20 28.24 -13.27
C ASP A 26 -0.13 28.51 -12.19
N ASP A 27 -0.53 28.85 -10.96
CA ASP A 27 0.37 29.16 -9.84
C ASP A 27 0.45 28.01 -8.83
N TYR A 28 0.53 26.77 -9.29
CA TYR A 28 0.67 25.62 -8.37
C TYR A 28 1.94 25.67 -7.52
N ALA A 29 3.05 26.13 -8.09
CA ALA A 29 4.31 26.23 -7.37
C ALA A 29 4.24 27.29 -6.26
N GLY A 30 3.71 28.47 -6.56
CA GLY A 30 3.51 29.52 -5.57
C GLY A 30 2.48 29.14 -4.51
N PHE A 31 1.38 28.51 -4.92
CA PHE A 31 0.37 28.01 -3.99
C PHE A 31 0.97 26.96 -3.03
N THR A 32 1.69 25.98 -3.57
CA THR A 32 2.38 24.96 -2.77
C THR A 32 3.38 25.61 -1.81
N SER A 33 4.20 26.52 -2.28
CA SER A 33 5.19 27.22 -1.44
C SER A 33 4.54 27.95 -0.25
N ARG A 34 3.38 28.57 -0.46
CA ARG A 34 2.65 29.28 0.60
C ARG A 34 2.00 28.36 1.62
N TYR A 35 1.55 27.17 1.21
CA TYR A 35 0.62 26.38 2.02
C TYR A 35 1.12 25.01 2.43
N LYS A 36 2.25 24.54 1.91
CA LYS A 36 2.77 23.20 2.17
C LYS A 36 3.07 22.88 3.65
N THR A 37 3.27 23.90 4.47
CA THR A 37 3.56 23.73 5.90
C THR A 37 2.35 24.01 6.79
N THR A 38 1.31 24.65 6.27
CA THR A 38 0.17 25.11 7.07
C THR A 38 -1.15 24.42 6.73
N CYS A 39 -1.25 23.86 5.54
CA CYS A 39 -2.48 23.30 5.02
C CYS A 39 -2.39 21.85 4.58
N VAL A 40 -1.23 21.23 4.70
CA VAL A 40 -1.04 19.81 4.38
C VAL A 40 -0.33 19.11 5.52
N ASP A 41 -0.60 17.83 5.67
CA ASP A 41 0.10 16.96 6.60
C ASP A 41 0.97 15.98 5.78
N GLY A 42 2.18 16.41 5.50
CA GLY A 42 3.16 15.60 4.77
C GLY A 42 3.87 14.57 5.63
N GLY A 43 3.66 14.61 6.94
CA GLY A 43 4.38 13.74 7.87
C GLY A 43 5.90 13.92 7.74
N ALA A 44 6.61 12.84 7.45
CA ALA A 44 8.06 12.84 7.24
C ALA A 44 8.48 13.15 5.80
N HIS A 45 7.54 13.41 4.90
CA HIS A 45 7.83 13.62 3.47
C HIS A 45 7.89 15.11 3.12
N ASP A 46 8.78 15.44 2.20
CA ASP A 46 8.75 16.75 1.56
C ASP A 46 7.50 16.91 0.69
N VAL A 47 6.88 18.07 0.79
CA VAL A 47 5.69 18.41 0.01
C VAL A 47 6.09 19.31 -1.14
N ASP A 48 5.92 18.82 -2.34
CA ASP A 48 6.13 19.52 -3.61
C ASP A 48 4.81 19.78 -4.35
N VAL A 49 4.91 20.33 -5.55
CA VAL A 49 3.74 20.63 -6.39
C VAL A 49 2.93 19.36 -6.74
N GLY A 50 3.61 18.25 -6.96
CA GLY A 50 2.97 16.98 -7.32
C GLY A 50 2.32 16.28 -6.13
N SER A 51 2.95 16.33 -4.98
CA SER A 51 2.52 15.61 -3.78
C SER A 51 1.57 16.42 -2.88
N MET A 52 1.49 17.74 -3.04
CA MET A 52 0.69 18.60 -2.17
C MET A 52 -0.77 18.14 -2.05
N TRP A 53 -1.40 17.76 -3.15
CA TRP A 53 -2.81 17.35 -3.18
C TRP A 53 -3.05 15.98 -2.56
N TYR A 54 -2.04 15.13 -2.54
CA TYR A 54 -2.09 13.84 -1.87
C TYR A 54 -2.17 14.00 -0.35
N TYR A 55 -1.45 14.98 0.20
CA TYR A 55 -1.40 15.25 1.64
C TYR A 55 -2.43 16.31 2.10
N TYR A 56 -3.17 16.88 1.18
CA TYR A 56 -4.19 17.87 1.51
C TYR A 56 -5.41 17.22 2.15
N PRO A 57 -5.74 17.54 3.43
CA PRO A 57 -6.96 17.09 4.06
C PRO A 57 -8.16 17.88 3.52
N PRO A 58 -9.08 17.27 2.77
CA PRO A 58 -10.19 17.98 2.14
C PRO A 58 -11.32 18.34 3.10
N PHE A 59 -11.21 17.94 4.37
CA PHE A 59 -12.27 18.12 5.36
C PHE A 59 -12.15 19.45 6.10
N PRO A 60 -13.27 20.03 6.60
CA PRO A 60 -13.31 21.36 7.19
C PRO A 60 -12.38 21.60 8.38
N SER A 61 -12.01 20.54 9.10
CA SER A 61 -11.05 20.63 10.21
C SER A 61 -9.60 20.72 9.75
N GLY A 62 -9.33 20.51 8.47
CA GLY A 62 -8.00 20.53 7.89
C GLY A 62 -7.54 21.92 7.49
N SER A 63 -7.35 22.13 6.21
CA SER A 63 -6.74 23.31 5.65
C SER A 63 -7.54 24.60 5.87
N ARG A 64 -6.81 25.66 6.13
CA ARG A 64 -7.34 27.03 6.31
C ARG A 64 -6.88 27.93 5.18
N PHE A 65 -7.06 27.54 3.95
CA PHE A 65 -6.75 28.39 2.82
C PHE A 65 -7.52 29.71 2.91
N PRO A 66 -6.85 30.87 2.77
CA PRO A 66 -7.52 32.14 2.67
C PRO A 66 -8.50 32.18 1.49
N ALA A 67 -9.66 32.79 1.69
CA ALA A 67 -10.68 32.89 0.63
C ALA A 67 -10.17 33.65 -0.62
N ALA A 68 -9.16 34.48 -0.46
CA ALA A 68 -8.54 35.22 -1.57
C ALA A 68 -7.80 34.28 -2.56
N ASP A 69 -7.29 33.16 -2.08
CA ASP A 69 -6.43 32.25 -2.84
C ASP A 69 -7.15 31.00 -3.37
N VAL A 70 -8.42 30.82 -3.01
CA VAL A 70 -9.20 29.67 -3.41
C VAL A 70 -10.52 30.03 -4.07
N VAL A 71 -11.04 29.13 -4.87
CA VAL A 71 -12.42 29.13 -5.38
C VAL A 71 -13.16 27.99 -4.75
N GLU A 72 -14.33 28.23 -4.18
CA GLU A 72 -15.21 27.20 -3.66
C GLU A 72 -16.10 26.66 -4.77
N PHE A 73 -16.15 25.35 -4.86
CA PHE A 73 -17.03 24.62 -5.77
C PHE A 73 -18.05 23.82 -4.97
N SER A 74 -19.22 23.65 -5.55
CA SER A 74 -20.23 22.74 -5.03
C SER A 74 -20.38 21.55 -6.00
N ALA A 75 -20.32 20.35 -5.46
CA ALA A 75 -20.61 19.14 -6.19
C ALA A 75 -21.94 18.55 -5.72
N ASN A 76 -22.74 18.07 -6.64
CA ASN A 76 -23.95 17.28 -6.30
C ASN A 76 -23.50 15.88 -5.86
N VAL A 77 -24.03 15.44 -4.73
CA VAL A 77 -23.79 14.10 -4.21
C VAL A 77 -24.95 13.21 -4.60
N THR A 78 -24.68 12.12 -5.26
CA THR A 78 -25.67 11.12 -5.64
C THR A 78 -25.23 9.74 -5.21
N VAL A 79 -26.18 8.89 -4.85
CA VAL A 79 -25.87 7.48 -4.62
C VAL A 79 -25.52 6.83 -5.94
N SER A 80 -24.36 6.13 -5.98
CA SER A 80 -23.99 5.38 -7.18
C SER A 80 -25.03 4.30 -7.48
N THR A 81 -25.47 4.24 -8.71
CA THR A 81 -26.34 3.17 -9.22
C THR A 81 -25.54 1.90 -9.54
N VAL A 82 -24.23 2.04 -9.66
CA VAL A 82 -23.33 0.89 -9.79
C VAL A 82 -23.21 0.25 -8.40
N ASN A 83 -23.60 -1.01 -8.29
CA ASN A 83 -23.43 -1.73 -7.04
C ASN A 83 -21.94 -1.95 -6.76
N THR A 84 -21.38 -1.09 -5.90
CA THR A 84 -19.99 -1.21 -5.43
C THR A 84 -19.89 -2.01 -4.14
N ASN A 85 -21.04 -2.43 -3.57
CA ASN A 85 -21.05 -3.36 -2.44
C ASN A 85 -20.78 -4.76 -2.97
N GLY A 86 -20.00 -5.51 -2.22
CA GLY A 86 -19.73 -6.88 -2.57
C GLY A 86 -18.58 -7.06 -3.58
N LYS A 87 -17.68 -6.08 -3.68
CA LYS A 87 -16.33 -6.36 -4.19
C LYS A 87 -15.59 -7.16 -3.14
N TYR A 88 -15.86 -8.43 -3.12
CA TYR A 88 -15.12 -9.39 -2.32
C TYR A 88 -14.06 -10.02 -3.21
N PRO A 89 -12.94 -10.47 -2.64
CA PRO A 89 -12.04 -11.37 -3.35
C PRO A 89 -12.84 -12.52 -3.93
N GLU A 90 -12.57 -12.88 -5.17
CA GLU A 90 -13.24 -14.00 -5.83
C GLU A 90 -12.68 -15.32 -5.25
N TYR A 91 -13.08 -15.62 -4.02
CA TYR A 91 -12.57 -16.76 -3.25
C TYR A 91 -12.61 -18.09 -4.02
N HIS A 92 -13.60 -18.26 -4.90
CA HIS A 92 -13.68 -19.45 -5.75
C HIS A 92 -12.55 -19.53 -6.77
N LYS A 93 -12.00 -18.38 -7.22
CA LYS A 93 -10.82 -18.33 -8.08
C LYS A 93 -9.53 -18.47 -7.29
N VAL A 94 -9.46 -17.81 -6.13
CA VAL A 94 -8.31 -17.92 -5.22
C VAL A 94 -8.05 -19.38 -4.84
N TRP A 95 -9.10 -20.20 -4.71
CA TRP A 95 -9.01 -21.59 -4.30
C TRP A 95 -9.27 -22.59 -5.44
N GLU A 96 -9.27 -22.14 -6.71
CA GLU A 96 -9.65 -23.00 -7.84
C GLU A 96 -8.72 -24.22 -8.03
N ASP A 97 -7.45 -24.07 -7.64
CA ASP A 97 -6.45 -25.16 -7.65
C ASP A 97 -6.16 -25.73 -6.25
N ASN A 98 -7.01 -25.45 -5.26
CA ASN A 98 -6.86 -25.83 -3.86
C ASN A 98 -5.58 -25.31 -3.19
N ALA A 99 -5.00 -24.25 -3.71
CA ALA A 99 -3.80 -23.62 -3.16
C ALA A 99 -3.96 -22.10 -3.07
N PHE A 100 -3.62 -21.52 -1.93
CA PHE A 100 -3.51 -20.06 -1.79
C PHE A 100 -2.04 -19.65 -1.84
N LYS A 101 -1.66 -18.95 -2.89
CA LYS A 101 -0.28 -18.58 -3.17
C LYS A 101 -0.08 -17.08 -2.94
N VAL A 102 0.79 -16.75 -2.01
CA VAL A 102 1.10 -15.38 -1.62
C VAL A 102 2.55 -15.05 -1.96
N VAL A 103 2.77 -13.86 -2.51
CA VAL A 103 4.09 -13.24 -2.64
C VAL A 103 4.09 -11.95 -1.85
N ALA A 104 4.86 -11.90 -0.79
CA ALA A 104 5.02 -10.72 0.05
C ALA A 104 6.42 -10.14 -0.14
N ILE A 105 6.51 -8.90 -0.56
CA ILE A 105 7.75 -8.18 -0.85
C ILE A 105 7.93 -7.09 0.19
N PHE A 106 9.11 -7.05 0.78
CA PHE A 106 9.52 -6.03 1.75
C PHE A 106 10.71 -5.25 1.19
N GLY A 107 10.55 -3.95 1.02
CA GLY A 107 11.63 -3.03 0.70
C GLY A 107 12.28 -2.51 1.96
N LYS A 108 13.62 -2.43 1.98
CA LYS A 108 14.32 -1.72 3.06
C LYS A 108 14.00 -0.23 3.00
N TYR A 109 14.06 0.44 4.14
CA TYR A 109 13.90 1.89 4.19
C TYR A 109 15.15 2.59 3.65
N GLU A 110 16.33 2.11 4.05
CA GLU A 110 17.61 2.61 3.58
C GLU A 110 18.32 1.53 2.76
N ASP A 111 18.81 1.90 1.57
CA ASP A 111 19.58 1.00 0.72
C ASP A 111 20.83 0.52 1.47
N GLY A 112 21.11 -0.77 1.42
CA GLY A 112 22.25 -1.37 2.10
C GLY A 112 22.06 -1.59 3.61
N ALA A 113 20.93 -1.25 4.20
CA ALA A 113 20.66 -1.54 5.61
C ALA A 113 20.80 -3.04 5.92
N THR A 114 21.35 -3.35 7.09
CA THR A 114 21.63 -4.74 7.49
C THR A 114 21.00 -5.16 8.81
N THR A 115 20.41 -4.22 9.54
CA THR A 115 19.86 -4.47 10.88
C THR A 115 18.38 -4.10 10.97
N ALA A 116 17.68 -4.66 11.94
CA ALA A 116 16.26 -4.40 12.20
C ALA A 116 15.99 -3.00 12.81
N THR A 117 16.97 -2.10 12.86
CA THR A 117 16.71 -0.66 13.05
C THR A 117 16.11 -0.04 11.82
N ASP A 118 16.32 -0.65 10.65
CA ASP A 118 15.61 -0.32 9.41
C ASP A 118 14.17 -0.83 9.48
N ALA A 119 13.22 0.05 9.15
CA ALA A 119 11.79 -0.23 9.27
C ALA A 119 11.33 -1.36 8.33
N GLY A 120 11.91 -1.47 7.13
CA GLY A 120 11.60 -2.52 6.17
C GLY A 120 12.07 -3.89 6.67
N ILE A 121 13.31 -3.96 7.19
CA ILE A 121 13.85 -5.20 7.79
C ILE A 121 13.04 -5.61 9.02
N ALA A 122 12.63 -4.64 9.86
CA ALA A 122 11.80 -4.89 11.03
C ALA A 122 10.41 -5.43 10.64
N ALA A 123 9.79 -4.84 9.62
CA ALA A 123 8.50 -5.28 9.09
C ALA A 123 8.58 -6.69 8.49
N TYR A 124 9.63 -6.97 7.71
CA TYR A 124 9.93 -8.30 7.17
C TYR A 124 10.03 -9.35 8.29
N GLY A 125 10.87 -9.10 9.29
CA GLY A 125 11.03 -10.00 10.42
C GLY A 125 9.74 -10.21 11.22
N THR A 126 8.94 -9.16 11.37
CA THR A 126 7.63 -9.24 12.03
C THR A 126 6.65 -10.11 11.24
N PHE A 127 6.57 -9.91 9.93
CA PHE A 127 5.71 -10.71 9.06
C PHE A 127 6.10 -12.19 9.10
N VAL A 128 7.38 -12.51 8.95
CA VAL A 128 7.90 -13.89 9.04
C VAL A 128 7.52 -14.55 10.36
N ARG A 129 7.66 -13.83 11.47
CA ARG A 129 7.26 -14.33 12.80
C ARG A 129 5.76 -14.58 12.90
N GLN A 130 4.95 -13.68 12.34
CA GLN A 130 3.48 -13.85 12.31
C GLN A 130 3.05 -15.06 11.49
N VAL A 131 3.68 -15.27 10.32
CA VAL A 131 3.41 -16.46 9.48
C VAL A 131 3.77 -17.74 10.24
N ARG A 132 4.92 -17.80 10.92
CA ARG A 132 5.30 -18.95 11.77
C ARG A 132 4.31 -19.21 12.89
N THR A 133 3.82 -18.16 13.53
CA THR A 133 2.81 -18.28 14.59
C THR A 133 1.48 -18.80 14.06
N LYS A 134 1.08 -18.31 12.89
CA LYS A 134 -0.19 -18.71 12.27
C LYS A 134 -0.16 -20.13 11.68
N PHE A 135 0.99 -20.53 11.16
CA PHE A 135 1.22 -21.84 10.53
C PHE A 135 2.40 -22.57 11.21
N PRO A 136 2.24 -23.04 12.45
CA PRO A 136 3.36 -23.62 13.22
C PRO A 136 3.89 -24.92 12.62
N SER A 137 3.08 -25.65 11.84
CA SER A 137 3.45 -26.87 11.14
C SER A 137 3.94 -26.67 9.70
N ALA A 138 4.08 -25.40 9.25
CA ALA A 138 4.54 -25.13 7.90
C ALA A 138 5.98 -25.63 7.69
N THR A 139 6.22 -26.23 6.53
CA THR A 139 7.57 -26.43 6.01
C THR A 139 8.15 -25.09 5.62
N VAL A 140 9.38 -24.80 6.05
CA VAL A 140 10.08 -23.54 5.80
C VAL A 140 11.31 -23.78 4.96
N THR A 141 11.49 -23.00 3.91
CA THR A 141 12.68 -23.04 3.05
C THR A 141 13.31 -21.64 3.00
N PRO A 142 14.60 -21.49 3.31
CA PRO A 142 15.52 -22.54 3.78
C PRO A 142 15.16 -23.05 5.20
N ALA A 143 15.39 -24.31 5.48
CA ALA A 143 15.00 -24.94 6.74
C ALA A 143 15.66 -24.31 7.99
N ASN A 144 16.82 -23.70 7.81
CA ASN A 144 17.58 -23.01 8.86
C ASN A 144 17.24 -21.52 9.00
N ALA A 145 16.21 -21.03 8.29
CA ALA A 145 15.80 -19.63 8.41
C ALA A 145 15.41 -19.30 9.86
N ALA A 146 15.99 -18.26 10.42
CA ALA A 146 15.69 -17.81 11.78
C ALA A 146 14.23 -17.32 11.91
N ALA A 147 13.71 -17.25 13.13
CA ALA A 147 12.39 -16.67 13.41
C ALA A 147 12.33 -15.18 13.03
N THR A 148 13.44 -14.47 13.15
CA THR A 148 13.67 -13.10 12.67
C THR A 148 14.87 -13.12 11.73
N PRO A 149 14.67 -13.41 10.44
CA PRO A 149 15.77 -13.77 9.55
C PRO A 149 16.69 -12.60 9.18
N GLY A 150 16.18 -11.36 9.26
CA GLY A 150 16.94 -10.20 8.81
C GLY A 150 17.38 -10.34 7.36
N VAL A 151 18.53 -9.77 7.02
CA VAL A 151 19.10 -9.83 5.67
C VAL A 151 19.77 -11.17 5.35
N ALA A 152 19.99 -12.03 6.34
CA ALA A 152 20.65 -13.33 6.12
C ALA A 152 19.80 -14.32 5.32
N ASN A 153 18.49 -14.19 5.39
CA ASN A 153 17.54 -15.00 4.61
C ASN A 153 16.52 -14.07 3.94
N PRO A 154 16.88 -13.42 2.82
CA PRO A 154 16.02 -12.46 2.14
C PRO A 154 14.91 -13.11 1.30
N ASP A 155 14.90 -14.41 1.13
CA ASP A 155 13.89 -15.20 0.41
C ASP A 155 13.53 -16.40 1.29
N ILE A 156 12.28 -16.41 1.76
CA ILE A 156 11.75 -17.50 2.60
C ILE A 156 10.43 -17.98 2.01
N GLU A 157 10.29 -19.29 1.88
CA GLU A 157 9.04 -19.94 1.51
C GLU A 157 8.46 -20.67 2.72
N PHE A 158 7.16 -20.53 2.91
CA PHE A 158 6.34 -21.31 3.84
C PHE A 158 5.34 -22.15 3.04
N LYS A 159 5.20 -23.41 3.38
CA LYS A 159 4.16 -24.32 2.86
C LYS A 159 3.41 -24.95 4.02
N ALA A 160 2.10 -24.76 4.08
CA ALA A 160 1.22 -25.35 5.06
C ALA A 160 0.06 -26.07 4.39
N THR A 161 -0.43 -27.14 5.03
CA THR A 161 -1.68 -27.79 4.65
C THR A 161 -2.74 -27.44 5.69
N LEU A 162 -3.90 -26.99 5.24
CA LEU A 162 -5.04 -26.68 6.08
C LEU A 162 -5.81 -27.97 6.44
N ALA A 163 -6.70 -27.85 7.43
CA ALA A 163 -7.49 -28.98 7.91
C ALA A 163 -8.41 -29.60 6.83
N ASP A 164 -8.81 -28.82 5.83
CA ASP A 164 -9.61 -29.26 4.69
C ASP A 164 -8.78 -29.81 3.52
N GLY A 165 -7.47 -29.98 3.71
CA GLY A 165 -6.54 -30.51 2.72
C GLY A 165 -6.00 -29.47 1.72
N LYS A 166 -6.50 -28.23 1.73
CA LYS A 166 -5.97 -27.15 0.90
C LYS A 166 -4.58 -26.73 1.35
N THR A 167 -3.82 -26.15 0.45
CA THR A 167 -2.46 -25.69 0.74
C THR A 167 -2.38 -24.17 0.79
N VAL A 168 -1.46 -23.66 1.61
CA VAL A 168 -1.06 -22.25 1.65
C VAL A 168 0.44 -22.19 1.38
N GLN A 169 0.83 -21.41 0.38
CA GLN A 169 2.22 -21.15 0.05
C GLN A 169 2.48 -19.65 0.17
N ILE A 170 3.40 -19.24 1.03
CA ILE A 170 3.76 -17.85 1.25
C ILE A 170 5.24 -17.68 0.95
N ASN A 171 5.55 -16.89 -0.06
CA ASN A 171 6.92 -16.50 -0.40
C ASN A 171 7.14 -15.08 0.11
N VAL A 172 8.17 -14.89 0.92
CA VAL A 172 8.48 -13.61 1.56
C VAL A 172 9.85 -13.16 1.09
N LEU A 173 9.89 -12.03 0.39
CA LEU A 173 11.09 -11.50 -0.23
C LEU A 173 11.49 -10.18 0.44
N LEU A 174 12.78 -10.03 0.78
CA LEU A 174 13.36 -8.77 1.23
C LEU A 174 14.30 -8.25 0.16
N VAL A 175 14.17 -6.96 -0.19
CA VAL A 175 14.99 -6.30 -1.20
C VAL A 175 15.37 -4.90 -0.74
N ASP A 176 16.48 -4.35 -1.23
CA ASP A 176 16.87 -2.96 -0.94
C ASP A 176 15.85 -2.00 -1.55
N ASN A 177 15.77 -1.99 -2.86
CA ASN A 177 14.87 -1.15 -3.62
C ASN A 177 14.34 -1.95 -4.83
N VAL A 178 13.03 -1.96 -5.01
CA VAL A 178 12.40 -2.72 -6.10
C VAL A 178 12.85 -2.20 -7.47
N ALA A 179 12.99 -0.88 -7.65
CA ALA A 179 13.37 -0.29 -8.95
C ALA A 179 14.82 -0.61 -9.36
N SER A 180 15.71 -0.86 -8.41
CA SER A 180 17.14 -1.19 -8.63
C SER A 180 17.52 -2.60 -8.20
N ALA A 181 16.52 -3.47 -8.00
CA ALA A 181 16.73 -4.83 -7.53
C ALA A 181 17.61 -5.65 -8.51
N PRO A 182 18.41 -6.60 -8.01
CA PRO A 182 19.23 -7.45 -8.88
C PRO A 182 18.36 -8.36 -9.75
N THR A 183 18.90 -8.77 -10.90
CA THR A 183 18.21 -9.67 -11.85
C THR A 183 17.70 -10.96 -11.19
N THR A 184 18.40 -11.46 -10.18
CA THR A 184 17.99 -12.65 -9.41
C THR A 184 16.66 -12.42 -8.69
N PHE A 185 16.43 -11.23 -8.16
CA PHE A 185 15.15 -10.86 -7.57
C PHE A 185 14.03 -10.86 -8.61
N TYR A 186 14.23 -10.22 -9.75
CA TYR A 186 13.22 -10.18 -10.81
C TYR A 186 12.91 -11.57 -11.36
N THR A 187 13.93 -12.41 -11.58
CA THR A 187 13.72 -13.80 -12.01
C THR A 187 12.86 -14.56 -11.01
N ARG A 188 13.16 -14.42 -9.72
CA ARG A 188 12.39 -15.06 -8.64
C ARG A 188 10.97 -14.49 -8.56
N TYR A 189 10.83 -13.17 -8.53
CA TYR A 189 9.55 -12.49 -8.46
C TYR A 189 8.65 -12.84 -9.65
N ASN A 190 9.17 -12.77 -10.88
CA ASN A 190 8.40 -13.08 -12.08
C ASN A 190 7.87 -14.53 -12.07
N ALA A 191 8.70 -15.47 -11.63
CA ALA A 191 8.30 -16.87 -11.52
C ALA A 191 7.19 -17.10 -10.47
N LEU A 192 7.14 -16.27 -9.43
CA LEU A 192 6.15 -16.36 -8.35
C LEU A 192 4.87 -15.58 -8.69
N SER A 193 5.00 -14.35 -9.16
CA SER A 193 3.88 -13.42 -9.36
C SER A 193 2.88 -13.90 -10.40
N THR A 194 3.36 -14.59 -11.44
CA THR A 194 2.48 -15.17 -12.50
C THR A 194 1.52 -16.23 -12.00
N ARG A 195 1.73 -16.74 -10.79
CA ARG A 195 0.92 -17.80 -10.17
C ARG A 195 0.38 -17.42 -8.80
N ALA A 196 0.58 -16.16 -8.40
CA ALA A 196 0.16 -15.68 -7.10
C ALA A 196 -1.32 -15.29 -7.11
N ASP A 197 -2.04 -15.69 -6.08
CA ASP A 197 -3.40 -15.22 -5.79
C ASP A 197 -3.41 -13.89 -5.06
N LEU A 198 -2.32 -13.61 -4.34
CA LEU A 198 -2.13 -12.37 -3.61
C LEU A 198 -0.68 -11.90 -3.68
N ILE A 199 -0.50 -10.64 -4.08
CA ILE A 199 0.78 -9.94 -4.02
C ILE A 199 0.65 -8.85 -2.97
N VAL A 200 1.59 -8.82 -2.02
CA VAL A 200 1.69 -7.80 -0.97
C VAL A 200 3.01 -7.06 -1.12
N TYR A 201 2.97 -5.76 -1.12
CA TYR A 201 4.17 -4.92 -1.08
C TYR A 201 4.17 -4.06 0.18
N ASN A 202 5.27 -4.10 0.92
CA ASN A 202 5.55 -3.23 2.06
C ASN A 202 6.94 -2.61 1.88
N GLY A 203 7.00 -1.37 1.50
CA GLY A 203 8.23 -0.62 1.24
C GLY A 203 7.92 0.81 0.83
N HIS A 204 8.92 1.53 0.41
CA HIS A 204 8.74 2.88 -0.14
C HIS A 204 7.89 2.82 -1.41
N ALA A 205 6.73 3.42 -1.36
CA ALA A 205 5.91 3.69 -2.54
C ALA A 205 6.30 5.08 -3.06
N GLY A 206 7.17 5.16 -4.03
CA GLY A 206 7.27 6.36 -4.86
C GLY A 206 6.03 6.45 -5.73
N LEU A 207 5.26 7.54 -5.64
CA LEU A 207 4.03 7.82 -6.38
C LEU A 207 4.08 7.26 -7.82
N GLY A 208 3.67 6.01 -8.04
CA GLY A 208 3.67 5.34 -9.33
C GLY A 208 5.02 4.88 -9.87
N GLN A 209 6.10 4.97 -9.11
CA GLN A 209 7.43 4.51 -9.56
C GLN A 209 7.76 3.06 -9.17
N ASN A 210 7.01 2.47 -8.26
CA ASN A 210 7.31 1.14 -7.70
C ASN A 210 6.19 0.12 -7.96
N VAL A 211 5.34 0.37 -8.95
CA VAL A 211 4.28 -0.57 -9.32
C VAL A 211 4.49 -1.04 -10.75
#